data_bde239e071bc087b3b70853421ebe2d8
#
_entry.id   bde239e071bc087b3b70853421ebe2d8
#
_cell.length_a   1.000
_cell.length_b   1.000
_cell.length_c   1.000
_cell.angle_alpha   90.00
_cell.angle_beta   90.00
_cell.angle_gamma   90.00
#
_symmetry.space_group_name_H-M   'P 1'
#
loop_
_entity.id
_entity.type
_entity.pdbx_description
1 polymer ?
#
loop_
_entity_poly.entity_id
_entity_poly.type
_entity_poly.pdbx_seq_one_letter_code
_entity_poly.pdbx_strand_id
1 'polypeptide(L)'
;MIRIGVDVGGTNTDAVVMQSEKFLGGAKSPTTKDILSGVENAITAALNQAKTESKDVEALIVGTTHFVNAIVQRKKLAKTGLIRICLPSGGSILPFADWPKELVDSMNGKFQLVKGGFEMDGSEISKLDEKEIIIALNELIKAGC
;
A
#
# COMPACT_ATOMS: atom_id res chain seq x y z
N MET A 1 12.71 0.50 27.82
CA MET A 1 12.21 0.04 26.49
C MET A 1 12.95 0.76 25.41
N ILE A 2 13.75 0.05 24.60
CA ILE A 2 14.46 0.58 23.44
C ILE A 2 13.63 0.30 22.17
N ARG A 3 13.40 1.30 21.35
CA ARG A 3 12.64 1.21 20.11
C ARG A 3 13.41 1.82 18.97
N ILE A 4 13.22 1.27 17.78
CA ILE A 4 13.72 1.85 16.54
C ILE A 4 12.51 2.34 15.72
N GLY A 5 12.58 3.58 15.27
CA GLY A 5 11.67 4.13 14.27
C GLY A 5 12.41 4.24 12.94
N VAL A 6 11.78 3.80 11.86
CA VAL A 6 12.32 3.93 10.49
C VAL A 6 11.29 4.63 9.62
N ASP A 7 11.71 5.65 8.89
CA ASP A 7 10.92 6.28 7.83
C ASP A 7 11.58 6.02 6.48
N VAL A 8 10.84 5.30 5.62
CA VAL A 8 11.31 4.96 4.27
C VAL A 8 10.75 5.93 3.27
N GLY A 9 11.55 6.92 2.90
CA GLY A 9 11.23 7.89 1.85
C GLY A 9 11.64 7.43 0.45
N GLY A 10 11.26 8.20 -0.55
CA GLY A 10 11.60 7.91 -1.95
C GLY A 10 13.09 8.08 -2.29
N THR A 11 13.84 8.86 -1.50
CA THR A 11 15.25 9.19 -1.73
C THR A 11 16.15 8.74 -0.59
N ASN A 12 15.67 8.89 0.65
CA ASN A 12 16.41 8.53 1.85
C ASN A 12 15.53 7.69 2.77
N THR A 13 16.19 6.84 3.55
CA THR A 13 15.63 6.13 4.67
C THR A 13 16.26 6.67 5.94
N ASP A 14 15.45 7.13 6.87
CA ASP A 14 15.87 7.64 8.17
C ASP A 14 15.57 6.61 9.25
N ALA A 15 16.51 6.39 10.17
CA ALA A 15 16.33 5.52 11.32
C ALA A 15 16.72 6.24 12.61
N VAL A 16 15.92 6.05 13.67
CA VAL A 16 16.19 6.62 15.00
C VAL A 16 16.08 5.54 16.07
N VAL A 17 16.95 5.61 17.06
CA VAL A 17 16.93 4.75 18.24
C VAL A 17 16.53 5.59 19.45
N MET A 18 15.47 5.16 20.12
CA MET A 18 14.91 5.83 21.29
C MET A 18 14.87 4.90 22.49
N GLN A 19 15.16 5.44 23.65
CA GLN A 19 14.90 4.77 24.93
C GLN A 19 13.84 5.58 25.70
N SER A 20 12.62 5.05 25.73
CA SER A 20 11.44 5.82 26.18
C SER A 20 11.33 7.13 25.39
N GLU A 21 11.50 8.30 26.00
CA GLU A 21 11.47 9.61 25.35
C GLU A 21 12.88 10.14 24.99
N LYS A 22 13.94 9.41 25.35
CA LYS A 22 15.32 9.85 25.13
C LYS A 22 15.83 9.37 23.77
N PHE A 23 16.28 10.31 22.93
CA PHE A 23 17.00 10.02 21.70
C PHE A 23 18.40 9.48 22.05
N LEU A 24 18.74 8.32 21.49
CA LEU A 24 20.05 7.68 21.65
C LEU A 24 20.95 7.85 20.43
N GLY A 25 20.38 7.79 19.23
CA GLY A 25 21.11 7.92 17.98
C GLY A 25 20.19 7.85 16.79
N GLY A 26 20.66 8.26 15.63
CA GLY A 26 19.91 8.19 14.39
C GLY A 26 20.81 8.29 13.19
N ALA A 27 20.37 7.76 12.06
CA ALA A 27 21.11 7.75 10.81
C ALA A 27 20.18 7.94 9.63
N LYS A 28 20.74 8.49 8.57
CA LYS A 28 20.12 8.63 7.26
C LYS A 28 20.93 7.81 6.25
N SER A 29 20.26 7.01 5.46
CA SER A 29 20.84 6.23 4.37
C SER A 29 20.11 6.50 3.07
N PRO A 30 20.76 6.51 1.90
CA PRO A 30 20.05 6.55 0.63
C PRO A 30 19.09 5.36 0.50
N THR A 31 17.87 5.62 0.02
CA THR A 31 16.93 4.54 -0.32
C THR A 31 17.46 3.81 -1.55
N THR A 32 17.67 2.51 -1.41
CA THR A 32 18.18 1.63 -2.47
C THR A 32 17.04 1.10 -3.34
N LYS A 33 17.37 0.53 -4.51
CA LYS A 33 16.37 -0.16 -5.37
C LYS A 33 15.73 -1.33 -4.66
N ASP A 34 16.52 -2.05 -3.87
CA ASP A 34 16.04 -3.00 -2.87
C ASP A 34 15.83 -2.26 -1.56
N ILE A 35 14.58 -2.01 -1.22
CA ILE A 35 14.16 -1.23 -0.05
C ILE A 35 14.72 -1.83 1.25
N LEU A 36 14.78 -3.15 1.35
CA LEU A 36 15.26 -3.83 2.57
C LEU A 36 16.71 -3.49 2.87
N SER A 37 17.58 -3.52 1.89
CA SER A 37 19.01 -3.14 2.09
C SER A 37 19.15 -1.70 2.59
N GLY A 38 18.35 -0.76 2.07
CA GLY A 38 18.35 0.63 2.55
C GLY A 38 17.90 0.76 4.00
N VAL A 39 16.88 0.00 4.38
CA VAL A 39 16.37 -0.07 5.77
C VAL A 39 17.43 -0.68 6.70
N GLU A 40 18.03 -1.82 6.33
CA GLU A 40 19.07 -2.48 7.12
C GLU A 40 20.28 -1.57 7.34
N ASN A 41 20.73 -0.86 6.31
CA ASN A 41 21.84 0.09 6.41
C ASN A 41 21.51 1.24 7.37
N ALA A 42 20.31 1.81 7.28
CA ALA A 42 19.88 2.88 8.17
C ALA A 42 19.79 2.42 9.62
N ILE A 43 19.19 1.25 9.87
CA ILE A 43 19.09 0.66 11.21
C ILE A 43 20.46 0.37 11.80
N THR A 44 21.34 -0.27 11.03
CA THR A 44 22.70 -0.62 11.49
C THR A 44 23.50 0.63 11.84
N ALA A 45 23.43 1.66 11.02
CA ALA A 45 24.10 2.94 11.28
C ALA A 45 23.53 3.64 12.53
N ALA A 46 22.22 3.63 12.71
CA ALA A 46 21.57 4.23 13.89
C ALA A 46 21.92 3.49 15.19
N LEU A 47 21.95 2.15 15.18
CA LEU A 47 22.37 1.33 16.30
C LEU A 47 23.82 1.57 16.70
N ASN A 48 24.72 1.66 15.70
CA ASN A 48 26.14 1.98 15.94
C ASN A 48 26.30 3.36 16.59
N GLN A 49 25.59 4.36 16.11
CA GLN A 49 25.61 5.71 16.69
C GLN A 49 25.04 5.71 18.12
N ALA A 50 23.96 4.97 18.37
CA ALA A 50 23.36 4.81 19.68
C ALA A 50 24.18 3.95 20.65
N LYS A 51 25.21 3.25 20.17
CA LYS A 51 25.97 2.23 20.91
C LYS A 51 25.04 1.18 21.56
N THR A 52 24.06 0.75 20.79
CA THR A 52 23.01 -0.19 21.22
C THR A 52 23.09 -1.46 20.37
N GLU A 53 22.98 -2.63 20.99
CA GLU A 53 22.95 -3.90 20.28
C GLU A 53 21.50 -4.23 19.85
N SER A 54 21.36 -4.91 18.70
CA SER A 54 20.04 -5.29 18.19
C SER A 54 19.21 -6.16 19.14
N LYS A 55 19.87 -6.98 19.98
CA LYS A 55 19.25 -7.81 21.00
C LYS A 55 18.52 -7.01 22.09
N ASP A 56 18.90 -5.74 22.29
CA ASP A 56 18.31 -4.87 23.32
C ASP A 56 17.10 -4.10 22.79
N VAL A 57 16.80 -4.24 21.49
CA VAL A 57 15.67 -3.58 20.84
C VAL A 57 14.40 -4.38 21.04
N GLU A 58 13.40 -3.75 21.62
CA GLU A 58 12.11 -4.38 21.97
C GLU A 58 11.06 -4.18 20.87
N ALA A 59 11.18 -3.13 20.06
CA ALA A 59 10.24 -2.85 18.98
C ALA A 59 10.90 -2.12 17.81
N LEU A 60 10.51 -2.51 16.60
CA LEU A 60 10.80 -1.83 15.34
C LEU A 60 9.50 -1.30 14.75
N ILE A 61 9.45 0.00 14.47
CA ILE A 61 8.31 0.69 13.89
C ILE A 61 8.76 1.23 12.53
N VAL A 62 8.11 0.78 11.45
CA VAL A 62 8.46 1.19 10.08
C VAL A 62 7.30 1.97 9.48
N GLY A 63 7.58 3.21 9.09
CA GLY A 63 6.72 4.05 8.28
C GLY A 63 7.25 4.11 6.85
N THR A 64 6.34 4.25 5.87
CA THR A 64 6.76 4.45 4.48
C THR A 64 5.78 5.31 3.73
N THR A 65 6.30 6.21 2.91
CA THR A 65 5.54 7.01 1.93
C THR A 65 5.70 6.46 0.50
N HIS A 66 6.31 5.29 0.34
CA HIS A 66 6.67 4.74 -0.97
C HIS A 66 5.47 4.55 -1.89
N PHE A 67 4.36 4.01 -1.35
CA PHE A 67 3.14 3.82 -2.12
C PHE A 67 2.48 5.16 -2.47
N VAL A 68 2.50 6.13 -1.57
CA VAL A 68 1.98 7.48 -1.83
C VAL A 68 2.77 8.13 -2.96
N ASN A 69 4.09 8.03 -2.92
CA ASN A 69 4.96 8.54 -3.98
C ASN A 69 4.71 7.84 -5.33
N ALA A 70 4.47 6.52 -5.33
CA ALA A 70 4.12 5.79 -6.55
C ALA A 70 2.80 6.30 -7.16
N ILE A 71 1.78 6.54 -6.31
CA ILE A 71 0.49 7.10 -6.74
C ILE A 71 0.65 8.53 -7.25
N VAL A 72 1.33 9.41 -6.51
CA VAL A 72 1.53 10.81 -6.88
C VAL A 72 2.33 10.93 -8.19
N GLN A 73 3.39 10.13 -8.33
CA GLN A 73 4.24 10.13 -9.52
C GLN A 73 3.66 9.29 -10.67
N ARG A 74 2.59 8.51 -10.44
CA ARG A 74 1.98 7.59 -11.41
C ARG A 74 3.00 6.62 -12.02
N LYS A 75 3.96 6.16 -11.20
CA LYS A 75 5.06 5.28 -11.64
C LYS A 75 5.05 3.97 -10.87
N LYS A 76 5.36 2.89 -11.59
CA LYS A 76 5.46 1.53 -11.00
C LYS A 76 4.16 1.06 -10.33
N LEU A 77 3.01 1.58 -10.74
CA LEU A 77 1.73 1.09 -10.27
C LEU A 77 1.44 -0.27 -10.91
N ALA A 78 0.89 -1.17 -10.12
CA ALA A 78 0.43 -2.46 -10.62
C ALA A 78 -0.77 -2.25 -11.56
N LYS A 79 -0.88 -3.10 -12.57
CA LYS A 79 -2.09 -3.20 -13.38
C LYS A 79 -3.23 -3.69 -12.48
N THR A 80 -4.35 -3.00 -12.51
CA THR A 80 -5.41 -3.21 -11.52
C THR A 80 -6.75 -3.40 -12.19
N GLY A 81 -7.38 -4.54 -11.93
CA GLY A 81 -8.78 -4.81 -12.23
C GLY A 81 -9.62 -4.70 -10.96
N LEU A 82 -10.80 -4.07 -11.06
CA LEU A 82 -11.75 -3.92 -9.97
C LEU A 82 -13.02 -4.68 -10.29
N ILE A 83 -13.46 -5.55 -9.40
CA ILE A 83 -14.78 -6.15 -9.42
C ILE A 83 -15.60 -5.48 -8.33
N ARG A 84 -16.70 -4.81 -8.72
CA ARG A 84 -17.63 -4.21 -7.77
C ARG A 84 -18.93 -5.02 -7.73
N ILE A 85 -19.20 -5.56 -6.56
CA ILE A 85 -20.42 -6.34 -6.28
C ILE A 85 -21.50 -5.36 -5.86
N CYS A 86 -22.41 -5.00 -6.77
CA CYS A 86 -23.33 -3.88 -6.51
C CYS A 86 -24.60 -3.86 -7.37
N LEU A 87 -24.78 -4.77 -8.31
CA LEU A 87 -25.95 -4.73 -9.20
C LEU A 87 -27.18 -5.38 -8.56
N PRO A 88 -28.40 -4.86 -8.91
CA PRO A 88 -28.66 -3.79 -9.87
C PRO A 88 -28.52 -2.36 -9.33
N SER A 89 -28.62 -2.13 -8.03
CA SER A 89 -28.79 -0.78 -7.45
C SER A 89 -27.54 0.11 -7.59
N GLY A 90 -26.34 -0.46 -7.51
CA GLY A 90 -25.08 0.30 -7.48
C GLY A 90 -24.48 0.66 -8.84
N GLY A 91 -25.21 0.50 -9.94
CA GLY A 91 -24.71 0.74 -11.29
C GLY A 91 -24.62 2.20 -11.72
N SER A 92 -25.22 3.13 -10.97
CA SER A 92 -25.34 4.53 -11.38
C SER A 92 -24.02 5.31 -11.32
N ILE A 93 -23.14 4.98 -10.39
CA ILE A 93 -21.82 5.60 -10.24
C ILE A 93 -20.77 4.55 -10.60
N LEU A 94 -20.07 4.78 -11.70
CA LEU A 94 -19.05 3.85 -12.16
C LEU A 94 -17.76 3.96 -11.31
N PRO A 95 -17.03 2.87 -11.11
CA PRO A 95 -15.69 2.92 -10.53
C PRO A 95 -14.79 3.90 -11.28
N PHE A 96 -13.92 4.61 -10.55
CA PHE A 96 -12.97 5.60 -11.07
C PHE A 96 -13.63 6.87 -11.68
N ALA A 97 -14.93 7.10 -11.53
CA ALA A 97 -15.63 8.22 -12.16
C ALA A 97 -15.06 9.61 -11.76
N ASP A 98 -14.58 9.72 -10.52
CA ASP A 98 -13.99 10.92 -9.93
C ASP A 98 -12.44 10.90 -9.84
N TRP A 99 -11.82 9.84 -10.40
CA TRP A 99 -10.37 9.71 -10.37
C TRP A 99 -9.70 10.46 -11.53
N PRO A 100 -8.49 11.04 -11.32
CA PRO A 100 -7.73 11.61 -12.42
C PRO A 100 -7.46 10.57 -13.51
N LYS A 101 -7.76 10.94 -14.75
CA LYS A 101 -7.64 10.03 -15.91
C LYS A 101 -6.23 9.43 -16.02
N GLU A 102 -5.19 10.24 -15.80
CA GLU A 102 -3.80 9.81 -15.88
C GLU A 102 -3.45 8.77 -14.82
N LEU A 103 -4.12 8.79 -13.67
CA LEU A 103 -3.95 7.76 -12.63
C LEU A 103 -4.57 6.45 -13.09
N VAL A 104 -5.80 6.49 -13.59
CA VAL A 104 -6.51 5.29 -14.09
C VAL A 104 -5.73 4.67 -15.26
N ASP A 105 -5.25 5.49 -16.20
CA ASP A 105 -4.46 5.01 -17.34
C ASP A 105 -3.14 4.36 -16.89
N SER A 106 -2.45 4.94 -15.89
CA SER A 106 -1.16 4.43 -15.41
C SER A 106 -1.24 3.05 -14.75
N MET A 107 -2.38 2.75 -14.15
CA MET A 107 -2.64 1.44 -13.53
C MET A 107 -3.47 0.50 -14.42
N ASN A 108 -3.73 0.89 -15.69
CA ASN A 108 -4.63 0.18 -16.60
C ASN A 108 -5.99 -0.13 -15.95
N GLY A 109 -6.52 0.82 -15.19
CA GLY A 109 -7.72 0.63 -14.37
C GLY A 109 -8.93 0.20 -15.19
N LYS A 110 -9.32 -1.06 -15.05
CA LYS A 110 -10.51 -1.66 -15.65
C LYS A 110 -11.44 -2.12 -14.56
N PHE A 111 -12.72 -2.21 -14.87
CA PHE A 111 -13.68 -2.70 -13.89
C PHE A 111 -14.77 -3.55 -14.52
N GLN A 112 -15.37 -4.38 -13.68
CA GLN A 112 -16.61 -5.13 -13.96
C GLN A 112 -17.57 -4.92 -12.79
N LEU A 113 -18.85 -4.79 -13.10
CA LEU A 113 -19.92 -4.73 -12.11
C LEU A 113 -20.66 -6.08 -12.14
N VAL A 114 -20.86 -6.66 -10.97
CA VAL A 114 -21.54 -7.95 -10.82
C VAL A 114 -22.69 -7.83 -9.83
N LYS A 115 -23.64 -8.77 -9.91
CA LYS A 115 -24.78 -8.87 -8.99
C LYS A 115 -24.32 -9.24 -7.59
N GLY A 116 -25.04 -8.75 -6.59
CA GLY A 116 -24.79 -9.01 -5.17
C GLY A 116 -24.68 -7.73 -4.36
N GLY A 117 -24.26 -7.90 -3.11
CA GLY A 117 -24.07 -6.81 -2.16
C GLY A 117 -25.24 -6.66 -1.19
N PHE A 118 -25.06 -5.74 -0.26
CA PHE A 118 -26.02 -5.45 0.79
C PHE A 118 -26.30 -3.95 0.86
N GLU A 119 -27.51 -3.59 1.18
CA GLU A 119 -27.89 -2.23 1.53
C GLU A 119 -27.38 -1.87 2.94
N MET A 120 -27.44 -0.60 3.30
CA MET A 120 -26.94 -0.11 4.58
C MET A 120 -27.68 -0.71 5.79
N ASP A 121 -28.92 -1.16 5.61
CA ASP A 121 -29.74 -1.84 6.63
C ASP A 121 -29.45 -3.34 6.74
N GLY A 122 -28.52 -3.86 5.92
CA GLY A 122 -28.15 -5.28 5.88
C GLY A 122 -29.03 -6.14 5.00
N SER A 123 -30.02 -5.59 4.30
CA SER A 123 -30.82 -6.33 3.31
C SER A 123 -29.98 -6.65 2.08
N GLU A 124 -30.13 -7.86 1.54
CA GLU A 124 -29.42 -8.30 0.35
C GLU A 124 -29.95 -7.60 -0.91
N ILE A 125 -29.07 -6.95 -1.69
CA ILE A 125 -29.45 -6.31 -2.96
C ILE A 125 -29.81 -7.37 -3.99
N SER A 126 -29.00 -8.39 -4.13
CA SER A 126 -29.25 -9.57 -4.95
C SER A 126 -28.30 -10.70 -4.55
N LYS A 127 -28.69 -11.94 -4.89
CA LYS A 127 -27.82 -13.09 -4.63
C LYS A 127 -26.52 -12.99 -5.41
N LEU A 128 -25.41 -13.29 -4.74
CA LEU A 128 -24.10 -13.39 -5.35
C LEU A 128 -24.07 -14.58 -6.30
N ASP A 129 -23.62 -14.37 -7.53
CA ASP A 129 -23.35 -15.42 -8.51
C ASP A 129 -21.85 -15.58 -8.73
N GLU A 130 -21.27 -16.66 -8.20
CA GLU A 130 -19.85 -16.96 -8.34
C GLU A 130 -19.43 -17.13 -9.81
N LYS A 131 -20.30 -17.61 -10.68
CA LYS A 131 -20.02 -17.74 -12.11
C LYS A 131 -19.86 -16.39 -12.77
N GLU A 132 -20.68 -15.41 -12.39
CA GLU A 132 -20.57 -14.03 -12.89
C GLU A 132 -19.25 -13.40 -12.45
N ILE A 133 -18.79 -13.67 -11.21
CA ILE A 133 -17.51 -13.21 -10.72
C ILE A 133 -16.35 -13.83 -11.52
N ILE A 134 -16.42 -15.14 -11.81
CA ILE A 134 -15.36 -15.82 -12.61
C ILE A 134 -15.31 -15.25 -14.03
N ILE A 135 -16.45 -14.96 -14.63
CA ILE A 135 -16.52 -14.32 -15.96
C ILE A 135 -15.88 -12.94 -15.90
N ALA A 136 -16.28 -12.12 -14.92
CA ALA A 136 -15.74 -10.77 -14.72
C ALA A 136 -14.21 -10.78 -14.51
N LEU A 137 -13.71 -11.71 -13.70
CA LEU A 137 -12.27 -11.91 -13.48
C LEU A 137 -11.54 -12.24 -14.77
N ASN A 138 -12.05 -13.19 -15.57
CA ASN A 138 -11.45 -13.57 -16.83
C ASN A 138 -11.41 -12.41 -17.84
N GLU A 139 -12.45 -11.57 -17.88
CA GLU A 139 -12.45 -10.37 -18.74
C GLU A 139 -11.40 -9.35 -18.30
N LEU A 140 -11.20 -9.15 -16.98
CA LEU A 140 -10.15 -8.27 -16.45
C LEU A 140 -8.75 -8.80 -16.76
N ILE A 141 -8.52 -10.11 -16.62
CA ILE A 141 -7.25 -10.75 -16.99
C ILE A 141 -6.95 -10.57 -18.48
N LYS A 142 -7.94 -10.82 -19.37
CA LYS A 142 -7.81 -10.58 -20.81
C LYS A 142 -7.51 -9.10 -21.13
N ALA A 143 -8.03 -8.17 -20.33
CA ALA A 143 -7.77 -6.75 -20.47
C ALA A 143 -6.37 -6.33 -19.93
N GLY A 144 -5.58 -7.27 -19.41
CA GLY A 144 -4.21 -7.04 -18.97
C GLY A 144 -4.09 -6.54 -17.53
N CYS A 145 -5.06 -6.86 -16.68
CA CYS A 145 -5.01 -6.58 -15.24
C CYS A 145 -4.40 -7.74 -14.46
#